data_f23c29d8f09ad5db6f3fbcd41106c8be
#
_entry.id   f23c29d8f09ad5db6f3fbcd41106c8be
#
_cell.length_a   1.000
_cell.length_b   1.000
_cell.length_c   1.000
_cell.angle_alpha   90.00
_cell.angle_beta   90.00
_cell.angle_gamma   90.00
#
_symmetry.space_group_name_H-M   'P 1'
#
loop_
_entity.id
_entity.type
_entity.pdbx_description
1 polymer ?
#
loop_
_entity_poly.entity_id
_entity_poly.type
_entity_poly.pdbx_seq_one_letter_code
_entity_poly.pdbx_strand_id
1 'polypeptide(L)'
;HPRSSAASDVYKRQIMKPDIKNVNSKNIVDFIGSIFERRGGEEYLGERVTMGQHMLQGATMAEQSKEPDDIIIGALLHDIGHFTSEFGTFSMEDKEDRYHEDAGAAVLEHFFPKIITDCCRYHVAAKRYLCATNPEYFQKLSIASVHSLNLQGGPMSKTEVKEFERNPNLKKILTVRLYDDAGKIPDM
;
A
#
# COMPACT_ATOMS: atom_id res chain seq x y z
N HIS A 1 36.78 5.27 -20.02
CA HIS A 1 35.63 4.34 -20.12
C HIS A 1 34.67 4.52 -18.95
N PRO A 2 33.41 4.90 -19.15
CA PRO A 2 32.42 4.86 -18.09
C PRO A 2 31.63 3.54 -18.14
N ARG A 3 32.09 2.55 -17.43
CA ARG A 3 31.32 1.34 -17.13
C ARG A 3 31.40 1.07 -15.64
N SER A 4 30.67 1.84 -14.83
CA SER A 4 30.58 1.50 -13.39
C SER A 4 29.31 1.93 -12.68
N SER A 5 28.32 2.63 -13.31
CA SER A 5 27.16 3.11 -12.56
C SER A 5 26.09 2.05 -12.34
N ALA A 6 25.69 1.30 -13.36
CA ALA A 6 24.59 0.35 -13.24
C ALA A 6 24.92 -0.86 -12.34
N ALA A 7 26.15 -1.41 -12.45
CA ALA A 7 26.58 -2.52 -11.57
C ALA A 7 26.75 -2.09 -10.11
N SER A 8 27.21 -0.84 -9.88
CA SER A 8 27.28 -0.24 -8.53
C SER A 8 25.90 -0.04 -7.92
N ASP A 9 24.90 0.37 -8.72
CA ASP A 9 23.54 0.63 -8.25
C ASP A 9 22.77 -0.68 -7.96
N VAL A 10 22.96 -1.71 -8.79
CA VAL A 10 22.43 -3.06 -8.53
C VAL A 10 23.08 -3.67 -7.28
N TYR A 11 24.39 -3.49 -7.11
CA TYR A 11 25.12 -3.98 -5.94
C TYR A 11 24.71 -3.23 -4.65
N LYS A 12 24.53 -1.91 -4.71
CA LYS A 12 23.99 -1.12 -3.59
C LYS A 12 22.57 -1.50 -3.24
N ARG A 13 21.71 -1.78 -4.21
CA ARG A 13 20.33 -2.29 -3.95
C ARG A 13 20.33 -3.66 -3.29
N GLN A 14 21.27 -4.55 -3.62
CA GLN A 14 21.40 -5.87 -2.98
C GLN A 14 21.93 -5.80 -1.54
N ILE A 15 22.82 -4.84 -1.23
CA ILE A 15 23.42 -4.70 0.12
C ILE A 15 22.48 -4.05 1.13
N MET A 16 21.42 -3.35 0.67
CA MET A 16 20.52 -2.57 1.51
C MET A 16 19.11 -3.18 1.65
N LYS A 17 18.98 -4.50 1.71
CA LYS A 17 17.73 -5.09 2.25
C LYS A 17 17.61 -4.64 3.70
N PRO A 18 16.53 -3.92 4.08
CA PRO A 18 16.38 -3.51 5.48
C PRO A 18 16.34 -4.76 6.33
N ASP A 19 17.22 -4.84 7.32
CA ASP A 19 17.22 -5.92 8.29
C ASP A 19 16.13 -5.67 9.32
N ILE A 20 14.92 -6.16 9.02
CA ILE A 20 13.74 -6.05 9.90
C ILE A 20 14.05 -6.58 11.31
N LYS A 21 15.00 -7.49 11.46
CA LYS A 21 15.39 -8.04 12.77
C LYS A 21 15.97 -6.98 13.72
N ASN A 22 16.52 -5.90 13.18
CA ASN A 22 17.09 -4.81 13.98
C ASN A 22 16.15 -3.61 14.13
N VAL A 23 14.93 -3.68 13.62
CA VAL A 23 13.93 -2.62 13.77
C VAL A 23 13.31 -2.68 15.16
N ASN A 24 13.20 -1.50 15.80
CA ASN A 24 12.62 -1.31 17.12
C ASN A 24 11.90 0.04 17.20
N SER A 25 11.23 0.31 18.31
CA SER A 25 10.44 1.54 18.51
C SER A 25 11.23 2.85 18.43
N LYS A 26 12.57 2.80 18.51
CA LYS A 26 13.43 4.01 18.42
C LYS A 26 13.82 4.32 16.98
N ASN A 27 13.83 3.32 16.08
CA ASN A 27 14.33 3.49 14.72
C ASN A 27 13.31 3.15 13.63
N ILE A 28 12.07 2.79 13.99
CA ILE A 28 11.03 2.43 13.00
C ILE A 28 10.73 3.58 12.02
N VAL A 29 10.73 4.82 12.48
CA VAL A 29 10.48 6.00 11.62
C VAL A 29 11.62 6.18 10.62
N ASP A 30 12.88 6.11 11.08
CA ASP A 30 14.06 6.19 10.21
C ASP A 30 14.10 5.02 9.23
N PHE A 31 13.72 3.82 9.69
CA PHE A 31 13.61 2.63 8.85
C PHE A 31 12.61 2.85 7.71
N ILE A 32 11.38 3.32 8.01
CA ILE A 32 10.35 3.62 7.02
C ILE A 32 10.85 4.73 6.08
N GLY A 33 11.38 5.83 6.61
CA GLY A 33 11.94 6.93 5.82
C GLY A 33 13.00 6.44 4.83
N SER A 34 13.90 5.56 5.28
CA SER A 34 14.91 4.95 4.41
C SER A 34 14.34 4.10 3.27
N ILE A 35 13.18 3.46 3.48
CA ILE A 35 12.47 2.73 2.41
C ILE A 35 11.98 3.71 1.36
N PHE A 36 11.29 4.78 1.76
CA PHE A 36 10.81 5.80 0.82
C PHE A 36 11.94 6.45 0.03
N GLU A 37 13.05 6.79 0.68
CA GLU A 37 14.23 7.38 0.03
C GLU A 37 14.84 6.44 -1.03
N ARG A 38 14.93 5.17 -0.74
CA ARG A 38 15.60 4.19 -1.63
C ARG A 38 14.69 3.61 -2.70
N ARG A 39 13.41 3.44 -2.39
CA ARG A 39 12.46 2.68 -3.21
C ARG A 39 11.22 3.47 -3.62
N GLY A 40 10.98 4.63 -3.03
CA GLY A 40 9.80 5.45 -3.34
C GLY A 40 9.69 5.85 -4.82
N GLY A 41 10.80 5.86 -5.57
CA GLY A 41 10.83 6.10 -7.01
C GLY A 41 10.47 4.89 -7.88
N GLU A 42 10.15 3.72 -7.31
CA GLU A 42 9.71 2.55 -8.07
C GLU A 42 8.34 2.81 -8.72
N GLU A 43 8.13 2.24 -9.91
CA GLU A 43 6.87 2.40 -10.64
C GLU A 43 5.70 1.79 -9.85
N TYR A 44 4.55 2.47 -9.87
CA TYR A 44 3.30 1.98 -9.32
C TYR A 44 2.40 1.46 -10.46
N LEU A 45 2.57 0.21 -10.77
CA LEU A 45 1.65 -0.72 -11.46
C LEU A 45 0.77 -0.17 -12.59
N GLY A 46 1.38 0.38 -13.63
CA GLY A 46 0.64 0.91 -14.77
C GLY A 46 -0.08 2.22 -14.49
N GLU A 47 0.14 2.80 -13.31
CA GLU A 47 -0.26 4.16 -12.96
C GLU A 47 0.83 5.15 -13.35
N ARG A 48 0.48 6.44 -13.48
CA ARG A 48 1.43 7.50 -13.87
C ARG A 48 2.11 8.17 -12.67
N VAL A 49 2.23 7.45 -11.58
CA VAL A 49 2.87 7.89 -10.33
C VAL A 49 3.83 6.82 -9.85
N THR A 50 4.80 7.19 -9.02
CA THR A 50 5.65 6.22 -8.33
C THR A 50 4.96 5.71 -7.05
N MET A 51 5.47 4.61 -6.47
CA MET A 51 4.99 4.07 -5.20
C MET A 51 5.02 5.12 -4.08
N GLY A 52 6.13 5.85 -3.97
CA GLY A 52 6.25 6.92 -2.97
C GLY A 52 5.29 8.07 -3.23
N GLN A 53 5.14 8.50 -4.48
CA GLN A 53 4.16 9.54 -4.84
C GLN A 53 2.74 9.12 -4.48
N HIS A 54 2.35 7.89 -4.82
CA HIS A 54 1.04 7.34 -4.49
C HIS A 54 0.73 7.42 -2.99
N MET A 55 1.60 6.86 -2.17
CA MET A 55 1.42 6.81 -0.72
C MET A 55 1.43 8.21 -0.09
N LEU A 56 2.35 9.09 -0.53
CA LEU A 56 2.44 10.47 -0.05
C LEU A 56 1.23 11.31 -0.47
N GLN A 57 0.71 11.15 -1.69
CA GLN A 57 -0.49 11.85 -2.15
C GLN A 57 -1.70 11.47 -1.30
N GLY A 58 -1.93 10.18 -1.05
CA GLY A 58 -3.02 9.71 -0.19
C GLY A 58 -2.95 10.31 1.21
N ALA A 59 -1.77 10.31 1.82
CA ALA A 59 -1.55 10.92 3.14
C ALA A 59 -1.75 12.45 3.11
N THR A 60 -1.23 13.15 2.10
CA THR A 60 -1.37 14.60 1.96
C THR A 60 -2.84 15.02 1.80
N MET A 61 -3.62 14.28 1.01
CA MET A 61 -5.05 14.54 0.86
C MET A 61 -5.82 14.30 2.16
N ALA A 62 -5.47 13.27 2.91
CA ALA A 62 -6.05 13.01 4.21
C ALA A 62 -5.74 14.15 5.20
N GLU A 63 -4.49 14.64 5.23
CA GLU A 63 -4.08 15.78 6.06
C GLU A 63 -4.82 17.08 5.67
N GLN A 64 -4.90 17.39 4.38
CA GLN A 64 -5.66 18.54 3.87
C GLN A 64 -7.14 18.47 4.20
N SER A 65 -7.70 17.27 4.25
CA SER A 65 -9.08 17.01 4.67
C SER A 65 -9.27 17.04 6.19
N LYS A 66 -8.20 17.29 6.95
CA LYS A 66 -8.18 17.32 8.43
C LYS A 66 -8.64 16.00 9.05
N GLU A 67 -8.29 14.90 8.41
CA GLU A 67 -8.50 13.58 8.98
C GLU A 67 -7.62 13.38 10.23
N PRO A 68 -8.02 12.51 11.16
CA PRO A 68 -7.19 12.19 12.32
C PRO A 68 -5.89 11.46 11.91
N ASP A 69 -4.86 11.56 12.75
CA ASP A 69 -3.51 11.05 12.50
C ASP A 69 -3.50 9.56 12.09
N ASP A 70 -4.38 8.74 12.66
CA ASP A 70 -4.45 7.32 12.33
C ASP A 70 -4.92 7.06 10.89
N ILE A 71 -5.72 7.95 10.31
CA ILE A 71 -6.11 7.90 8.89
C ILE A 71 -4.96 8.39 8.01
N ILE A 72 -4.31 9.50 8.38
CA ILE A 72 -3.18 10.06 7.63
C ILE A 72 -2.04 9.03 7.56
N ILE A 73 -1.66 8.45 8.70
CA ILE A 73 -0.61 7.43 8.77
C ILE A 73 -1.06 6.14 8.09
N GLY A 74 -2.33 5.76 8.23
CA GLY A 74 -2.90 4.61 7.52
C GLY A 74 -2.80 4.77 6.00
N ALA A 75 -3.13 5.95 5.47
CA ALA A 75 -3.00 6.28 4.05
C ALA A 75 -1.52 6.28 3.60
N LEU A 76 -0.60 6.76 4.44
CA LEU A 76 0.84 6.75 4.15
C LEU A 76 1.42 5.34 4.06
N LEU A 77 0.95 4.41 4.89
CA LEU A 77 1.61 3.12 5.09
C LEU A 77 0.83 1.92 4.52
N HIS A 78 -0.34 2.13 3.90
CA HIS A 78 -1.18 1.02 3.44
C HIS A 78 -0.46 0.07 2.48
N ASP A 79 0.39 0.60 1.62
CA ASP A 79 1.14 -0.14 0.59
C ASP A 79 2.61 -0.41 0.94
N ILE A 80 3.03 -0.19 2.20
CA ILE A 80 4.43 -0.40 2.63
C ILE A 80 4.93 -1.83 2.35
N GLY A 81 4.03 -2.79 2.29
CA GLY A 81 4.33 -4.18 2.00
C GLY A 81 4.93 -4.42 0.62
N HIS A 82 4.66 -3.57 -0.34
CA HIS A 82 5.32 -3.63 -1.64
C HIS A 82 6.83 -3.45 -1.55
N PHE A 83 7.30 -2.69 -0.57
CA PHE A 83 8.72 -2.46 -0.34
C PHE A 83 9.41 -3.56 0.48
N THR A 84 8.69 -4.20 1.39
CA THR A 84 9.25 -5.16 2.37
C THR A 84 8.92 -6.61 2.02
N SER A 85 8.02 -6.87 1.07
CA SER A 85 7.67 -8.19 0.57
C SER A 85 8.82 -8.84 -0.19
N GLU A 86 8.98 -10.15 -0.08
CA GLU A 86 9.92 -10.94 -0.88
C GLU A 86 9.59 -10.90 -2.38
N PHE A 87 8.34 -10.70 -2.72
CA PHE A 87 7.85 -10.66 -4.11
C PHE A 87 8.07 -9.30 -4.79
N GLY A 88 8.38 -8.25 -4.02
CA GLY A 88 8.55 -6.90 -4.56
C GLY A 88 7.24 -6.25 -5.01
N THR A 89 7.34 -5.30 -5.91
CA THR A 89 6.19 -4.58 -6.45
C THR A 89 5.38 -5.47 -7.40
N PHE A 90 4.04 -5.41 -7.29
CA PHE A 90 3.13 -6.05 -8.22
C PHE A 90 3.30 -5.48 -9.63
N SER A 91 3.04 -6.25 -10.70
CA SER A 91 3.11 -5.83 -12.09
C SER A 91 1.84 -6.24 -12.85
N MET A 92 1.50 -5.52 -13.92
CA MET A 92 0.37 -5.87 -14.78
C MET A 92 0.52 -7.26 -15.42
N GLU A 93 1.72 -7.80 -15.44
CA GLU A 93 2.03 -9.14 -15.94
C GLU A 93 1.91 -10.22 -14.86
N ASP A 94 1.75 -9.83 -13.58
CA ASP A 94 1.59 -10.79 -12.49
C ASP A 94 0.29 -11.57 -12.66
N LYS A 95 0.39 -12.87 -12.46
CA LYS A 95 -0.72 -13.83 -12.51
C LYS A 95 -1.14 -14.32 -11.14
N GLU A 96 -0.43 -13.91 -10.09
CA GLU A 96 -0.63 -14.32 -8.71
C GLU A 96 -0.77 -13.11 -7.80
N ASP A 97 -1.63 -13.22 -6.82
CA ASP A 97 -1.70 -12.26 -5.72
C ASP A 97 -0.46 -12.43 -4.82
N ARG A 98 0.20 -11.34 -4.48
CA ARG A 98 1.44 -11.36 -3.72
C ARG A 98 1.27 -11.00 -2.25
N TYR A 99 0.05 -10.79 -1.78
CA TYR A 99 -0.31 -10.54 -0.37
C TYR A 99 0.55 -9.45 0.30
N HIS A 100 0.82 -8.37 -0.45
CA HIS A 100 1.62 -7.24 0.06
C HIS A 100 1.02 -6.61 1.31
N GLU A 101 -0.29 -6.61 1.44
CA GLU A 101 -1.04 -6.12 2.59
C GLU A 101 -0.70 -6.88 3.87
N ASP A 102 -0.55 -8.20 3.81
CA ASP A 102 -0.15 -9.00 4.96
C ASP A 102 1.33 -8.80 5.30
N ALA A 103 2.20 -8.70 4.31
CA ALA A 103 3.62 -8.41 4.49
C ALA A 103 3.83 -7.03 5.15
N GLY A 104 3.11 -6.00 4.68
CA GLY A 104 3.14 -4.67 5.28
C GLY A 104 2.63 -4.66 6.72
N ALA A 105 1.48 -5.28 6.96
CA ALA A 105 0.91 -5.38 8.29
C ALA A 105 1.83 -6.09 9.29
N ALA A 106 2.53 -7.16 8.88
CA ALA A 106 3.48 -7.86 9.72
C ALA A 106 4.69 -7.00 10.13
N VAL A 107 5.11 -6.05 9.28
CA VAL A 107 6.15 -5.07 9.65
C VAL A 107 5.63 -4.06 10.67
N LEU A 108 4.39 -3.62 10.52
CA LEU A 108 3.84 -2.51 11.31
C LEU A 108 3.28 -2.96 12.68
N GLU A 109 2.80 -4.20 12.81
CA GLU A 109 2.01 -4.65 13.97
C GLU A 109 2.72 -4.55 15.32
N HIS A 110 4.05 -4.54 15.32
CA HIS A 110 4.84 -4.42 16.57
C HIS A 110 5.09 -2.97 16.98
N PHE A 111 4.81 -1.99 16.13
CA PHE A 111 5.22 -0.60 16.30
C PHE A 111 4.07 0.40 16.26
N PHE A 112 2.97 0.05 15.60
CA PHE A 112 1.85 0.95 15.38
C PHE A 112 0.55 0.42 15.99
N PRO A 113 -0.37 1.33 16.37
CA PRO A 113 -1.70 0.93 16.82
C PRO A 113 -2.42 0.05 15.79
N LYS A 114 -3.26 -0.87 16.29
CA LYS A 114 -4.00 -1.84 15.48
C LYS A 114 -4.76 -1.21 14.30
N ILE A 115 -5.29 0.00 14.46
CA ILE A 115 -6.00 0.69 13.38
C ILE A 115 -5.11 0.96 12.17
N ILE A 116 -3.86 1.36 12.35
CA ILE A 116 -2.90 1.59 11.26
C ILE A 116 -2.55 0.27 10.58
N THR A 117 -2.29 -0.75 11.38
CA THR A 117 -2.02 -2.11 10.89
C THR A 117 -3.22 -2.67 10.12
N ASP A 118 -4.46 -2.44 10.62
CA ASP A 118 -5.68 -2.87 9.94
C ASP A 118 -5.89 -2.12 8.61
N CYS A 119 -5.55 -0.83 8.53
CA CYS A 119 -5.59 -0.10 7.26
C CYS A 119 -4.67 -0.74 6.22
N CYS A 120 -3.46 -1.12 6.61
CA CYS A 120 -2.54 -1.84 5.73
C CYS A 120 -3.10 -3.23 5.37
N ARG A 121 -3.47 -4.05 6.35
CA ARG A 121 -3.92 -5.44 6.15
C ARG A 121 -5.18 -5.56 5.31
N TYR A 122 -6.09 -4.59 5.42
CA TYR A 122 -7.43 -4.71 4.85
C TYR A 122 -7.73 -3.74 3.70
N HIS A 123 -6.76 -2.96 3.18
CA HIS A 123 -7.06 -2.05 2.06
C HIS A 123 -7.47 -2.80 0.77
N VAL A 124 -6.89 -3.99 0.53
CA VAL A 124 -7.31 -4.90 -0.57
C VAL A 124 -8.72 -5.42 -0.31
N ALA A 125 -9.02 -5.88 0.90
CA ALA A 125 -10.35 -6.33 1.28
C ALA A 125 -11.37 -5.17 1.16
N ALA A 126 -10.99 -3.95 1.52
CA ALA A 126 -11.83 -2.75 1.36
C ALA A 126 -12.18 -2.48 -0.11
N LYS A 127 -11.23 -2.63 -1.04
CA LYS A 127 -11.51 -2.55 -2.49
C LYS A 127 -12.53 -3.59 -2.91
N ARG A 128 -12.33 -4.86 -2.53
CA ARG A 128 -13.24 -5.96 -2.85
C ARG A 128 -14.64 -5.74 -2.26
N TYR A 129 -14.72 -5.21 -1.03
CA TYR A 129 -15.96 -4.85 -0.36
C TYR A 129 -16.71 -3.74 -1.10
N LEU A 130 -16.03 -2.64 -1.41
CA LEU A 130 -16.64 -1.51 -2.12
C LEU A 130 -17.11 -1.92 -3.52
N CYS A 131 -16.37 -2.77 -4.23
CA CYS A 131 -16.80 -3.31 -5.51
C CYS A 131 -18.07 -4.19 -5.40
N ALA A 132 -18.25 -4.87 -4.28
CA ALA A 132 -19.43 -5.72 -4.04
C ALA A 132 -20.67 -4.92 -3.59
N THR A 133 -20.48 -3.81 -2.89
CA THR A 133 -21.55 -3.05 -2.22
C THR A 133 -21.89 -1.73 -2.91
N ASN A 134 -21.00 -1.20 -3.76
CA ASN A 134 -21.18 0.07 -4.45
C ASN A 134 -20.85 -0.06 -5.96
N PRO A 135 -21.84 -0.22 -6.83
CA PRO A 135 -21.62 -0.34 -8.27
C PRO A 135 -20.92 0.87 -8.92
N GLU A 136 -21.15 2.07 -8.39
CA GLU A 136 -20.49 3.30 -8.89
C GLU A 136 -19.00 3.32 -8.57
N TYR A 137 -18.60 2.71 -7.45
CA TYR A 137 -17.20 2.58 -7.08
C TYR A 137 -16.44 1.72 -8.09
N PHE A 138 -16.99 0.56 -8.46
CA PHE A 138 -16.36 -0.32 -9.46
C PHE A 138 -16.12 0.39 -10.80
N GLN A 139 -17.07 1.20 -11.25
CA GLN A 139 -16.97 1.94 -12.52
C GLN A 139 -15.86 3.00 -12.54
N LYS A 140 -15.42 3.45 -11.36
CA LYS A 140 -14.38 4.49 -11.21
C LYS A 140 -12.96 3.93 -11.04
N LEU A 141 -12.81 2.61 -10.92
CA LEU A 141 -11.50 2.00 -10.77
C LEU A 141 -10.63 2.20 -12.01
N SER A 142 -9.34 2.45 -11.81
CA SER A 142 -8.36 2.42 -12.89
C SER A 142 -8.22 1.00 -13.47
N ILE A 143 -7.69 0.91 -14.69
CA ILE A 143 -7.40 -0.38 -15.35
C ILE A 143 -6.50 -1.24 -14.47
N ALA A 144 -5.47 -0.65 -13.85
CA ALA A 144 -4.57 -1.35 -12.93
C ALA A 144 -5.32 -1.88 -11.70
N SER A 145 -6.22 -1.06 -11.12
CA SER A 145 -7.04 -1.47 -9.97
C SER A 145 -8.02 -2.61 -10.33
N VAL A 146 -8.61 -2.60 -11.52
CA VAL A 146 -9.45 -3.71 -12.00
C VAL A 146 -8.63 -4.98 -12.21
N HIS A 147 -7.44 -4.85 -12.81
CA HIS A 147 -6.54 -5.99 -13.00
C HIS A 147 -6.16 -6.62 -11.65
N SER A 148 -5.69 -5.83 -10.70
CA SER A 148 -5.35 -6.33 -9.36
C SER A 148 -6.55 -6.91 -8.61
N LEU A 149 -7.75 -6.31 -8.74
CA LEU A 149 -8.98 -6.85 -8.16
C LEU A 149 -9.26 -8.28 -8.64
N ASN A 150 -9.08 -8.55 -9.94
CA ASN A 150 -9.29 -9.88 -10.50
C ASN A 150 -8.30 -10.91 -9.94
N LEU A 151 -7.04 -10.53 -9.76
CA LEU A 151 -6.02 -11.39 -9.13
C LEU A 151 -6.32 -11.64 -7.64
N GLN A 152 -6.95 -10.69 -6.97
CA GLN A 152 -7.30 -10.72 -5.55
C GLN A 152 -8.66 -11.39 -5.27
N GLY A 153 -9.23 -12.11 -6.24
CA GLY A 153 -10.47 -12.87 -6.07
C GLY A 153 -11.75 -12.11 -6.43
N GLY A 154 -11.65 -10.93 -7.04
CA GLY A 154 -12.80 -10.14 -7.46
C GLY A 154 -13.59 -9.49 -6.31
N PRO A 155 -14.80 -8.96 -6.57
CA PRO A 155 -15.69 -8.44 -5.55
C PRO A 155 -16.02 -9.49 -4.48
N MET A 156 -16.24 -9.05 -3.25
CA MET A 156 -16.63 -9.95 -2.15
C MET A 156 -17.97 -10.64 -2.42
N SER A 157 -18.07 -11.89 -2.02
CA SER A 157 -19.34 -12.60 -1.89
C SER A 157 -20.18 -12.01 -0.76
N LYS A 158 -21.49 -12.31 -0.73
CA LYS A 158 -22.38 -11.86 0.35
C LYS A 158 -21.92 -12.33 1.74
N THR A 159 -21.27 -13.48 1.82
CA THR A 159 -20.75 -13.99 3.10
C THR A 159 -19.53 -13.21 3.53
N GLU A 160 -18.57 -12.94 2.64
CA GLU A 160 -17.38 -12.13 2.91
C GLU A 160 -17.78 -10.71 3.34
N VAL A 161 -18.77 -10.09 2.67
CA VAL A 161 -19.29 -8.76 3.05
C VAL A 161 -19.75 -8.75 4.50
N LYS A 162 -20.62 -9.70 4.91
CA LYS A 162 -21.12 -9.79 6.29
C LYS A 162 -20.03 -10.03 7.33
N GLU A 163 -19.00 -10.78 6.96
CA GLU A 163 -17.83 -11.03 7.81
C GLU A 163 -17.00 -9.73 7.96
N PHE A 164 -16.70 -9.08 6.87
CA PHE A 164 -15.91 -7.85 6.85
C PHE A 164 -16.61 -6.70 7.59
N GLU A 165 -17.94 -6.61 7.55
CA GLU A 165 -18.75 -5.63 8.28
C GLU A 165 -18.63 -5.75 9.81
N ARG A 166 -18.13 -6.87 10.33
CA ARG A 166 -17.88 -7.06 11.77
C ARG A 166 -16.57 -6.40 12.23
N ASN A 167 -15.73 -5.94 11.30
CA ASN A 167 -14.48 -5.30 11.67
C ASN A 167 -14.76 -3.97 12.37
N PRO A 168 -14.31 -3.77 13.62
CA PRO A 168 -14.57 -2.55 14.39
C PRO A 168 -13.94 -1.30 13.76
N ASN A 169 -12.92 -1.47 12.92
CA ASN A 169 -12.22 -0.40 12.21
C ASN A 169 -12.72 -0.19 10.77
N LEU A 170 -13.81 -0.86 10.36
CA LEU A 170 -14.30 -0.85 8.98
C LEU A 170 -14.37 0.57 8.38
N LYS A 171 -15.02 1.50 9.08
CA LYS A 171 -15.19 2.87 8.58
C LYS A 171 -13.84 3.53 8.24
N LYS A 172 -12.85 3.39 9.11
CA LYS A 172 -11.51 3.97 8.92
C LYS A 172 -10.75 3.28 7.79
N ILE A 173 -10.85 1.96 7.71
CA ILE A 173 -10.26 1.16 6.61
C ILE A 173 -10.84 1.61 5.26
N LEU A 174 -12.15 1.79 5.16
CA LEU A 174 -12.80 2.30 3.95
C LEU A 174 -12.38 3.73 3.63
N THR A 175 -12.21 4.60 4.64
CA THR A 175 -11.72 5.96 4.44
C THR A 175 -10.30 5.95 3.85
N VAL A 176 -9.39 5.15 4.42
CA VAL A 176 -8.03 4.98 3.85
C VAL A 176 -8.08 4.44 2.43
N ARG A 177 -8.96 3.48 2.13
CA ARG A 177 -9.14 2.97 0.76
C ARG A 177 -9.52 4.08 -0.23
N LEU A 178 -10.34 5.04 0.15
CA LEU A 178 -10.69 6.15 -0.73
C LEU A 178 -9.50 7.08 -1.00
N TYR A 179 -8.62 7.29 -0.03
CA TYR A 179 -7.37 8.04 -0.23
C TYR A 179 -6.36 7.27 -1.08
N ASP A 180 -6.28 5.96 -0.95
CA ASP A 180 -5.51 5.08 -1.85
C ASP A 180 -5.97 5.26 -3.30
N ASP A 181 -7.28 5.20 -3.57
CA ASP A 181 -7.79 5.42 -4.93
C ASP A 181 -7.54 6.84 -5.46
N ALA A 182 -7.56 7.85 -4.59
CA ALA A 182 -7.34 9.24 -4.94
C ALA A 182 -5.85 9.58 -5.18
N GLY A 183 -4.92 8.87 -4.55
CA GLY A 183 -3.47 9.13 -4.57
C GLY A 183 -2.77 8.74 -5.89
N LYS A 184 -3.36 9.05 -7.05
CA LYS A 184 -2.88 8.63 -8.38
C LYS A 184 -2.87 9.79 -9.37
N ILE A 185 -2.63 11.00 -8.89
CA ILE A 185 -2.62 12.21 -9.70
C ILE A 185 -1.22 12.43 -10.27
N PRO A 186 -1.04 12.35 -11.61
CA PRO A 186 0.23 12.67 -12.23
C PRO A 186 0.62 14.11 -11.92
N ASP A 187 1.92 14.35 -11.69
CA ASP A 187 2.50 15.68 -11.53
C ASP A 187 1.99 16.48 -10.30
N MET A 188 1.41 15.82 -9.30
CA MET A 188 1.06 16.40 -8.02
C MET A 188 2.28 16.53 -7.10
#